data_b7179a0492785a0db4f7ed00f87ea5b8
#
_entry.id   b7179a0492785a0db4f7ed00f87ea5b8
#
_cell.length_a   1.000
_cell.length_b   1.000
_cell.length_c   1.000
_cell.angle_alpha   90.00
_cell.angle_beta   90.00
_cell.angle_gamma   90.00
#
_symmetry.space_group_name_H-M   'P 1'
#
loop_
_entity.id
_entity.type
_entity.pdbx_description
1 polymer ?
#
loop_
_entity_poly.entity_id
_entity_poly.type
_entity_poly.pdbx_seq_one_letter_code
_entity_poly.pdbx_strand_id
1 'polypeptide(L)'
;EDITAATKGVDFVIHAGALSTVWGKRSDFMETNVRGTQRVVRACKQNKVKRLVFVSSPSIYAGKCDRLNIREEDYDASNRLNYYIESKILAEKVLREQRSVPCVILRPRGLFGIGDSSIIPRLIKANRRSGIPLFRGGHNLVDITCVENAALALRLAVESEAAVGQVYNITNGEPQEFRAI
;
A
#
# COMPACT_ATOMS: atom_id res chain seq x y z
N GLU A 1 -3.45 -18.46 -13.35
CA GLU A 1 -3.42 -19.37 -12.18
C GLU A 1 -4.58 -19.04 -11.25
N ASP A 2 -5.23 -20.08 -10.75
CA ASP A 2 -6.34 -19.91 -9.83
C ASP A 2 -5.81 -19.54 -8.44
N ILE A 3 -6.20 -18.38 -7.92
CA ILE A 3 -5.82 -17.91 -6.58
C ILE A 3 -6.17 -18.95 -5.51
N THR A 4 -7.25 -19.69 -5.70
CA THR A 4 -7.68 -20.75 -4.78
C THR A 4 -6.67 -21.89 -4.73
N ALA A 5 -6.11 -22.28 -5.87
CA ALA A 5 -5.06 -23.28 -5.93
C ALA A 5 -3.77 -22.79 -5.27
N ALA A 6 -3.38 -21.53 -5.52
CA ALA A 6 -2.18 -20.92 -4.95
C ALA A 6 -2.23 -20.77 -3.42
N THR A 7 -3.43 -20.67 -2.83
CA THR A 7 -3.60 -20.54 -1.37
C THR A 7 -3.85 -21.88 -0.66
N LYS A 8 -3.84 -23.00 -1.39
CA LYS A 8 -4.08 -24.33 -0.80
C LYS A 8 -2.88 -24.79 0.03
N GLY A 9 -3.15 -25.14 1.29
CA GLY A 9 -2.14 -25.69 2.21
C GLY A 9 -1.16 -24.64 2.76
N VAL A 10 -1.41 -23.35 2.55
CA VAL A 10 -0.61 -22.29 3.16
C VAL A 10 -1.28 -21.73 4.41
N ASP A 11 -0.49 -21.38 5.41
CA ASP A 11 -0.97 -20.80 6.66
C ASP A 11 -1.22 -19.28 6.53
N PHE A 12 -0.39 -18.58 5.77
CA PHE A 12 -0.39 -17.14 5.66
C PHE A 12 -0.37 -16.68 4.20
N VAL A 13 -1.04 -15.58 3.93
CA VAL A 13 -1.05 -14.95 2.60
C VAL A 13 -0.67 -13.49 2.74
N ILE A 14 0.32 -13.05 1.95
CA ILE A 14 0.63 -11.63 1.77
C ILE A 14 0.10 -11.20 0.41
N HIS A 15 -0.90 -10.32 0.41
CA HIS A 15 -1.51 -9.78 -0.80
C HIS A 15 -0.89 -8.42 -1.13
N ALA A 16 0.16 -8.43 -1.94
CA ALA A 16 0.84 -7.24 -2.44
C ALA A 16 0.47 -6.88 -3.89
N GLY A 17 -0.29 -7.73 -4.58
CA GLY A 17 -0.68 -7.50 -5.98
C GLY A 17 -1.67 -6.35 -6.12
N ALA A 18 -1.34 -5.37 -6.96
CA ALA A 18 -2.23 -4.26 -7.30
C ALA A 18 -1.85 -3.61 -8.63
N LEU A 19 -2.82 -3.03 -9.31
CA LEU A 19 -2.56 -2.06 -10.36
C LEU A 19 -2.20 -0.73 -9.68
N SER A 20 -0.91 -0.34 -9.70
CA SER A 20 -0.34 0.80 -8.97
C SER A 20 0.12 1.93 -9.90
N THR A 21 -0.63 2.21 -10.95
CA THR A 21 -0.40 3.36 -11.84
C THR A 21 -1.33 4.51 -11.50
N VAL A 22 -0.97 5.73 -11.92
CA VAL A 22 -1.86 6.91 -11.80
C VAL A 22 -2.79 7.06 -13.00
N TRP A 23 -2.54 6.35 -14.09
CA TRP A 23 -3.29 6.41 -15.34
C TRP A 23 -3.92 5.06 -15.68
N GLY A 24 -5.09 5.06 -16.28
CA GLY A 24 -5.80 3.87 -16.72
C GLY A 24 -7.32 4.01 -16.61
N LYS A 25 -8.05 3.00 -17.04
CA LYS A 25 -9.51 2.98 -16.93
C LYS A 25 -9.92 2.62 -15.49
N ARG A 26 -10.97 3.27 -14.98
CA ARG A 26 -11.51 2.96 -13.65
C ARG A 26 -11.88 1.48 -13.50
N SER A 27 -12.43 0.87 -14.58
CA SER A 27 -12.76 -0.56 -14.61
C SER A 27 -11.59 -1.45 -14.23
N ASP A 28 -10.40 -1.15 -14.74
CA ASP A 28 -9.20 -1.98 -14.54
C ASP A 28 -8.72 -1.92 -13.09
N PHE A 29 -8.77 -0.72 -12.48
CA PHE A 29 -8.50 -0.58 -11.03
C PHE A 29 -9.52 -1.32 -10.18
N MET A 30 -10.82 -1.22 -10.51
CA MET A 30 -11.86 -1.92 -9.75
C MET A 30 -11.74 -3.44 -9.90
N GLU A 31 -11.47 -3.93 -11.11
CA GLU A 31 -11.30 -5.37 -11.37
C GLU A 31 -10.06 -5.92 -10.66
N THR A 32 -8.91 -5.24 -10.81
CA THR A 32 -7.65 -5.73 -10.26
C THR A 32 -7.58 -5.54 -8.74
N ASN A 33 -7.84 -4.32 -8.24
CA ASN A 33 -7.56 -3.99 -6.85
C ASN A 33 -8.71 -4.36 -5.93
N VAL A 34 -9.97 -4.16 -6.36
CA VAL A 34 -11.13 -4.44 -5.48
C VAL A 34 -11.60 -5.87 -5.64
N ARG A 35 -11.98 -6.27 -6.87
CA ARG A 35 -12.43 -7.65 -7.12
C ARG A 35 -11.34 -8.67 -6.93
N GLY A 36 -10.06 -8.31 -7.29
CA GLY A 36 -8.89 -9.13 -6.97
C GLY A 36 -8.78 -9.40 -5.48
N THR A 37 -8.88 -8.37 -4.63
CA THR A 37 -8.86 -8.52 -3.17
C THR A 37 -10.04 -9.37 -2.68
N GLN A 38 -11.25 -9.20 -3.22
CA GLN A 38 -12.40 -10.06 -2.89
C GLN A 38 -12.13 -11.54 -3.22
N ARG A 39 -11.49 -11.83 -4.36
CA ARG A 39 -11.09 -13.19 -4.76
C ARG A 39 -10.07 -13.78 -3.78
N VAL A 40 -9.05 -12.98 -3.39
CA VAL A 40 -8.05 -13.40 -2.40
C VAL A 40 -8.70 -13.73 -1.07
N VAL A 41 -9.58 -12.87 -0.55
CA VAL A 41 -10.33 -13.12 0.70
C VAL A 41 -11.15 -14.41 0.61
N ARG A 42 -11.85 -14.62 -0.50
CA ARG A 42 -12.64 -15.85 -0.73
C ARG A 42 -11.76 -17.09 -0.72
N ALA A 43 -10.63 -17.07 -1.40
CA ALA A 43 -9.68 -18.16 -1.46
C ALA A 43 -9.06 -18.46 -0.08
N CYS A 44 -8.67 -17.42 0.66
CA CYS A 44 -8.17 -17.55 2.03
C CYS A 44 -9.22 -18.18 2.96
N LYS A 45 -10.49 -17.77 2.86
CA LYS A 45 -11.60 -18.37 3.62
C LYS A 45 -11.78 -19.84 3.28
N GLN A 46 -11.83 -20.17 1.99
CA GLN A 46 -12.02 -21.55 1.50
C GLN A 46 -10.91 -22.49 1.99
N ASN A 47 -9.67 -22.02 1.97
CA ASN A 47 -8.49 -22.79 2.35
C ASN A 47 -8.10 -22.64 3.83
N LYS A 48 -8.93 -21.98 4.64
CA LYS A 48 -8.73 -21.78 6.09
C LYS A 48 -7.37 -21.14 6.42
N VAL A 49 -6.96 -20.17 5.60
CA VAL A 49 -5.74 -19.38 5.83
C VAL A 49 -5.82 -18.70 7.20
N LYS A 50 -4.79 -18.84 8.02
CA LYS A 50 -4.75 -18.32 9.39
C LYS A 50 -4.68 -16.81 9.44
N ARG A 51 -4.01 -16.16 8.45
CA ARG A 51 -3.90 -14.70 8.37
C ARG A 51 -3.66 -14.22 6.96
N LEU A 52 -4.29 -13.08 6.63
CA LEU A 52 -4.08 -12.33 5.40
C LEU A 52 -3.44 -10.98 5.74
N VAL A 53 -2.25 -10.70 5.22
CA VAL A 53 -1.61 -9.38 5.29
C VAL A 53 -1.81 -8.67 3.96
N PHE A 54 -2.42 -7.48 3.99
CA PHE A 54 -2.71 -6.70 2.80
C PHE A 54 -1.80 -5.49 2.70
N VAL A 55 -1.13 -5.35 1.57
CA VAL A 55 -0.33 -4.15 1.25
C VAL A 55 -1.23 -3.10 0.62
N SER A 56 -1.57 -2.09 1.40
CA SER A 56 -2.31 -0.91 0.96
C SER A 56 -1.35 0.21 0.52
N SER A 57 -1.79 1.45 0.62
CA SER A 57 -0.99 2.61 0.20
C SER A 57 -1.34 3.85 1.01
N PRO A 58 -0.38 4.67 1.41
CA PRO A 58 -0.62 5.95 2.05
C PRO A 58 -1.16 7.00 1.06
N SER A 59 -1.23 6.69 -0.24
CA SER A 59 -1.90 7.57 -1.22
C SER A 59 -3.35 7.88 -0.87
N ILE A 60 -4.01 7.04 -0.05
CA ILE A 60 -5.37 7.29 0.42
C ILE A 60 -5.49 8.55 1.28
N TYR A 61 -4.39 9.06 1.84
CA TYR A 61 -4.30 10.31 2.59
C TYR A 61 -4.13 11.53 1.69
N ALA A 62 -3.89 11.36 0.39
CA ALA A 62 -3.62 12.45 -0.53
C ALA A 62 -4.76 13.47 -0.52
N GLY A 63 -4.40 14.73 -0.44
CA GLY A 63 -5.30 15.87 -0.40
C GLY A 63 -4.67 17.11 -1.04
N LYS A 64 -5.36 18.24 -0.95
CA LYS A 64 -4.91 19.53 -1.52
C LYS A 64 -3.88 20.26 -0.65
N CYS A 65 -3.76 19.87 0.61
CA CYS A 65 -2.87 20.52 1.58
C CYS A 65 -1.86 19.53 2.11
N ASP A 66 -0.69 20.04 2.50
CA ASP A 66 0.33 19.25 3.22
C ASP A 66 -0.22 18.86 4.60
N ARG A 67 0.08 17.64 5.02
CA ARG A 67 -0.35 17.08 6.31
C ARG A 67 0.83 16.40 6.98
N LEU A 68 1.01 16.67 8.27
CA LEU A 68 2.02 16.04 9.11
C LEU A 68 1.35 15.17 10.17
N ASN A 69 2.09 14.23 10.72
CA ASN A 69 1.65 13.34 11.80
C ASN A 69 0.34 12.59 11.47
N ILE A 70 0.22 12.12 10.23
CA ILE A 70 -0.97 11.41 9.73
C ILE A 70 -1.10 10.07 10.44
N ARG A 71 -2.25 9.85 11.09
CA ARG A 71 -2.61 8.59 11.73
C ARG A 71 -3.43 7.71 10.78
N GLU A 72 -3.57 6.43 11.15
CA GLU A 72 -4.25 5.44 10.32
C GLU A 72 -5.73 5.74 10.08
N GLU A 73 -6.39 6.42 11.01
CA GLU A 73 -7.79 6.88 10.90
C GLU A 73 -7.99 8.14 10.08
N ASP A 74 -6.93 8.90 9.79
CA ASP A 74 -7.01 10.23 9.18
C ASP A 74 -7.31 10.26 7.68
N TYR A 75 -7.74 9.16 7.08
CA TYR A 75 -8.09 9.12 5.67
C TYR A 75 -9.55 9.50 5.41
N ASP A 76 -9.80 10.10 4.27
CA ASP A 76 -11.14 10.39 3.79
C ASP A 76 -11.65 9.20 2.95
N ALA A 77 -12.65 8.48 3.46
CA ALA A 77 -13.27 7.35 2.78
C ALA A 77 -13.95 7.75 1.44
N SER A 78 -14.27 9.03 1.25
CA SER A 78 -14.82 9.58 0.02
C SER A 78 -13.79 10.06 -0.98
N ASN A 79 -12.48 9.97 -0.67
CA ASN A 79 -11.40 10.44 -1.53
C ASN A 79 -11.43 9.75 -2.91
N ARG A 80 -11.55 10.54 -3.96
CA ARG A 80 -11.62 10.11 -5.38
C ARG A 80 -10.67 10.92 -6.26
N LEU A 81 -9.53 11.37 -5.72
CA LEU A 81 -8.54 12.14 -6.46
C LEU A 81 -8.03 11.39 -7.72
N ASN A 82 -7.92 10.08 -7.62
CA ASN A 82 -7.70 9.21 -8.78
C ASN A 82 -8.27 7.80 -8.52
N TYR A 83 -8.32 6.98 -9.57
CA TYR A 83 -8.89 5.63 -9.49
C TYR A 83 -8.05 4.66 -8.65
N TYR A 84 -6.73 4.88 -8.56
CA TYR A 84 -5.87 4.10 -7.67
C TYR A 84 -6.26 4.31 -6.21
N ILE A 85 -6.36 5.57 -5.76
CA ILE A 85 -6.78 5.93 -4.39
C ILE A 85 -8.16 5.34 -4.09
N GLU A 86 -9.14 5.58 -4.98
CA GLU A 86 -10.47 5.02 -4.84
C GLU A 86 -10.44 3.50 -4.67
N SER A 87 -9.69 2.80 -5.51
CA SER A 87 -9.61 1.35 -5.48
C SER A 87 -8.93 0.80 -4.22
N LYS A 88 -7.90 1.48 -3.70
CA LYS A 88 -7.24 1.07 -2.45
C LYS A 88 -8.15 1.27 -1.24
N ILE A 89 -8.89 2.38 -1.17
CA ILE A 89 -9.90 2.61 -0.12
C ILE A 89 -10.99 1.52 -0.16
N LEU A 90 -11.50 1.21 -1.35
CA LEU A 90 -12.51 0.16 -1.50
C LEU A 90 -11.97 -1.25 -1.19
N ALA A 91 -10.71 -1.53 -1.53
CA ALA A 91 -10.08 -2.81 -1.15
C ALA A 91 -9.90 -2.94 0.37
N GLU A 92 -9.47 -1.87 1.06
CA GLU A 92 -9.44 -1.87 2.53
C GLU A 92 -10.84 -2.05 3.14
N LYS A 93 -11.88 -1.44 2.55
CA LYS A 93 -13.26 -1.62 2.98
C LYS A 93 -13.67 -3.09 2.91
N VAL A 94 -13.35 -3.80 1.81
CA VAL A 94 -13.61 -5.24 1.68
C VAL A 94 -12.99 -6.03 2.86
N LEU A 95 -11.75 -5.70 3.23
CA LEU A 95 -11.03 -6.36 4.33
C LEU A 95 -11.60 -6.03 5.71
N ARG A 96 -12.06 -4.80 5.92
CA ARG A 96 -12.64 -4.37 7.20
C ARG A 96 -14.05 -4.93 7.44
N GLU A 97 -14.84 -5.11 6.38
CA GLU A 97 -16.22 -5.61 6.47
C GLU A 97 -16.30 -7.15 6.58
N GLN A 98 -15.33 -7.87 6.03
CA GLN A 98 -15.28 -9.30 6.16
C GLN A 98 -14.82 -9.73 7.57
N ARG A 99 -15.36 -10.84 8.08
CA ARG A 99 -15.03 -11.39 9.41
C ARG A 99 -14.54 -12.84 9.35
N SER A 100 -14.32 -13.34 8.13
CA SER A 100 -14.02 -14.76 7.92
C SER A 100 -12.55 -15.11 7.94
N VAL A 101 -11.67 -14.13 7.73
CA VAL A 101 -10.21 -14.31 7.70
C VAL A 101 -9.56 -13.24 8.56
N PRO A 102 -8.74 -13.59 9.57
CA PRO A 102 -7.96 -12.61 10.31
C PRO A 102 -7.06 -11.82 9.35
N CYS A 103 -7.11 -10.50 9.39
CA CYS A 103 -6.33 -9.68 8.47
C CYS A 103 -5.58 -8.53 9.15
N VAL A 104 -4.47 -8.12 8.53
CA VAL A 104 -3.68 -6.94 8.88
C VAL A 104 -3.51 -6.09 7.62
N ILE A 105 -3.60 -4.78 7.74
CA ILE A 105 -3.41 -3.84 6.63
C ILE A 105 -2.15 -3.03 6.87
N LEU A 106 -1.20 -3.05 5.93
CA LEU A 106 0.00 -2.22 5.97
C LEU A 106 -0.04 -1.18 4.86
N ARG A 107 0.34 0.06 5.18
CA ARG A 107 0.42 1.21 4.25
C ARG A 107 1.87 1.70 4.19
N PRO A 108 2.76 1.01 3.44
CA PRO A 108 4.15 1.43 3.32
C PRO A 108 4.25 2.73 2.52
N ARG A 109 4.98 3.72 3.06
CA ARG A 109 5.20 5.02 2.45
C ARG A 109 6.38 4.94 1.48
N GLY A 110 6.25 5.49 0.27
CA GLY A 110 7.34 5.73 -0.67
C GLY A 110 8.44 4.65 -0.67
N LEU A 111 8.17 3.44 -1.20
CA LEU A 111 9.12 2.33 -1.18
C LEU A 111 10.34 2.63 -2.07
N PHE A 112 11.54 2.41 -1.53
CA PHE A 112 12.80 2.47 -2.27
C PHE A 112 13.72 1.30 -1.84
N GLY A 113 14.72 0.99 -2.64
CA GLY A 113 15.69 -0.07 -2.35
C GLY A 113 15.94 -0.98 -3.54
N ILE A 114 16.50 -2.16 -3.29
CA ILE A 114 16.81 -3.14 -4.32
C ILE A 114 15.52 -3.56 -5.05
N GLY A 115 15.56 -3.45 -6.39
CA GLY A 115 14.40 -3.77 -7.24
C GLY A 115 13.42 -2.60 -7.43
N ASP A 116 13.68 -1.40 -6.90
CA ASP A 116 12.84 -0.23 -7.19
C ASP A 116 12.86 0.10 -8.69
N SER A 117 11.72 0.00 -9.32
CA SER A 117 11.49 0.38 -10.73
C SER A 117 10.67 1.65 -10.88
N SER A 118 10.30 2.31 -9.77
CA SER A 118 9.29 3.36 -9.76
C SER A 118 9.80 4.72 -9.26
N ILE A 119 10.24 4.84 -8.03
CA ILE A 119 10.55 6.16 -7.41
C ILE A 119 11.93 6.63 -7.84
N ILE A 120 12.99 5.98 -7.37
CA ILE A 120 14.37 6.44 -7.58
C ILE A 120 14.75 6.46 -9.06
N PRO A 121 14.45 5.43 -9.88
CA PRO A 121 14.75 5.49 -11.30
C PRO A 121 14.05 6.63 -12.05
N ARG A 122 12.81 6.96 -11.66
CA ARG A 122 12.08 8.09 -12.26
C ARG A 122 12.67 9.43 -11.87
N LEU A 123 13.07 9.61 -10.60
CA LEU A 123 13.77 10.81 -10.13
C LEU A 123 15.08 10.99 -10.87
N ILE A 124 15.92 9.96 -10.98
CA ILE A 124 17.18 10.00 -11.72
C ILE A 124 16.92 10.37 -13.19
N LYS A 125 15.95 9.74 -13.84
CA LYS A 125 15.59 10.04 -15.23
C LYS A 125 15.10 11.48 -15.42
N ALA A 126 14.27 11.97 -14.52
CA ALA A 126 13.78 13.35 -14.55
C ALA A 126 14.93 14.35 -14.36
N ASN A 127 15.80 14.11 -13.37
CA ASN A 127 16.94 14.96 -13.08
C ASN A 127 17.92 15.06 -14.26
N ARG A 128 18.19 13.95 -14.95
CA ARG A 128 19.05 13.93 -16.15
C ARG A 128 18.45 14.67 -17.34
N ARG A 129 17.13 14.76 -17.45
CA ARG A 129 16.44 15.36 -18.60
C ARG A 129 16.18 16.85 -18.44
N SER A 130 15.66 17.28 -17.31
CA SER A 130 15.14 18.65 -17.11
C SER A 130 15.33 19.18 -15.69
N GLY A 131 16.02 18.43 -14.83
CA GLY A 131 16.04 18.69 -13.40
C GLY A 131 14.73 18.24 -12.71
N ILE A 132 14.79 18.10 -11.40
CA ILE A 132 13.62 17.83 -10.56
C ILE A 132 13.08 19.17 -10.07
N PRO A 133 11.80 19.52 -10.35
CA PRO A 133 11.23 20.76 -9.86
C PRO A 133 11.09 20.72 -8.34
N LEU A 134 11.77 21.63 -7.67
CA LEU A 134 11.69 21.79 -6.21
C LEU A 134 10.59 22.79 -5.85
N PHE A 135 9.37 22.28 -5.65
CA PHE A 135 8.27 23.13 -5.18
C PHE A 135 8.58 23.66 -3.78
N ARG A 136 8.34 24.94 -3.53
CA ARG A 136 8.64 25.62 -2.26
C ARG A 136 10.09 25.41 -1.81
N GLY A 137 11.05 25.41 -2.76
CA GLY A 137 12.47 25.17 -2.45
C GLY A 137 12.82 23.77 -1.99
N GLY A 138 11.89 22.80 -2.12
CA GLY A 138 12.11 21.41 -1.71
C GLY A 138 12.09 21.19 -0.20
N HIS A 139 11.57 22.12 0.58
CA HIS A 139 11.46 22.00 2.05
C HIS A 139 10.30 21.12 2.54
N ASN A 140 9.46 20.65 1.62
CA ASN A 140 8.39 19.71 1.99
C ASN A 140 9.00 18.40 2.51
N LEU A 141 8.47 17.94 3.65
CA LEU A 141 8.89 16.68 4.27
C LEU A 141 8.30 15.50 3.51
N VAL A 142 9.14 14.53 3.25
CA VAL A 142 8.78 13.26 2.61
C VAL A 142 9.24 12.12 3.49
N ASP A 143 8.32 11.22 3.79
CA ASP A 143 8.60 9.97 4.47
C ASP A 143 8.78 8.87 3.41
N ILE A 144 9.86 8.13 3.52
CA ILE A 144 10.19 7.02 2.62
C ILE A 144 10.44 5.76 3.43
N THR A 145 10.30 4.60 2.78
CA THR A 145 10.45 3.31 3.44
C THR A 145 11.44 2.45 2.67
N CYS A 146 12.50 2.00 3.32
CA CYS A 146 13.38 0.99 2.74
C CYS A 146 12.61 -0.32 2.53
N VAL A 147 12.81 -0.97 1.38
CA VAL A 147 12.07 -2.18 1.03
C VAL A 147 12.32 -3.32 2.04
N GLU A 148 13.51 -3.37 2.65
CA GLU A 148 13.85 -4.32 3.71
C GLU A 148 13.02 -4.07 4.97
N ASN A 149 12.79 -2.81 5.35
CA ASN A 149 11.93 -2.47 6.49
C ASN A 149 10.46 -2.80 6.19
N ALA A 150 10.02 -2.58 4.96
CA ALA A 150 8.67 -3.01 4.55
C ALA A 150 8.53 -4.54 4.58
N ALA A 151 9.54 -5.28 4.15
CA ALA A 151 9.55 -6.74 4.22
C ALA A 151 9.55 -7.24 5.67
N LEU A 152 10.32 -6.61 6.55
CA LEU A 152 10.30 -6.89 7.99
C LEU A 152 8.91 -6.63 8.59
N ALA A 153 8.27 -5.50 8.25
CA ALA A 153 6.92 -5.19 8.72
C ALA A 153 5.89 -6.22 8.25
N LEU A 154 6.00 -6.71 7.01
CA LEU A 154 5.15 -7.78 6.48
C LEU A 154 5.34 -9.08 7.27
N ARG A 155 6.58 -9.46 7.58
CA ARG A 155 6.88 -10.64 8.40
C ARG A 155 6.30 -10.49 9.81
N LEU A 156 6.53 -9.37 10.47
CA LEU A 156 5.98 -9.12 11.81
C LEU A 156 4.45 -9.13 11.81
N ALA A 157 3.80 -8.59 10.78
CA ALA A 157 2.35 -8.65 10.62
C ALA A 157 1.82 -10.09 10.45
N VAL A 158 2.61 -10.98 9.86
CA VAL A 158 2.29 -12.42 9.79
C VAL A 158 2.43 -13.09 11.15
N GLU A 159 3.48 -12.76 11.92
CA GLU A 159 3.84 -13.45 13.16
C GLU A 159 3.03 -12.94 14.38
N SER A 160 2.68 -11.65 14.45
CA SER A 160 2.08 -11.03 15.64
C SER A 160 0.56 -11.21 15.73
N GLU A 161 0.09 -11.87 16.77
CA GLU A 161 -1.36 -11.97 17.07
C GLU A 161 -1.98 -10.60 17.39
N ALA A 162 -1.23 -9.71 18.05
CA ALA A 162 -1.69 -8.37 18.39
C ALA A 162 -1.95 -7.48 17.15
N ALA A 163 -1.37 -7.84 16.00
CA ALA A 163 -1.58 -7.09 14.76
C ALA A 163 -2.92 -7.40 14.07
N VAL A 164 -3.60 -8.47 14.46
CA VAL A 164 -4.86 -8.88 13.80
C VAL A 164 -5.93 -7.80 13.95
N GLY A 165 -6.54 -7.45 12.82
CA GLY A 165 -7.58 -6.41 12.75
C GLY A 165 -7.03 -4.98 12.73
N GLN A 166 -5.71 -4.81 12.83
CA GLN A 166 -5.07 -3.49 12.86
C GLN A 166 -4.65 -3.01 11.48
N VAL A 167 -4.40 -1.72 11.40
CA VAL A 167 -3.83 -1.02 10.23
C VAL A 167 -2.61 -0.28 10.70
N TYR A 168 -1.53 -0.32 9.90
CA TYR A 168 -0.28 0.37 10.24
C TYR A 168 0.25 1.17 9.05
N ASN A 169 0.63 2.42 9.30
CA ASN A 169 1.51 3.17 8.42
C ASN A 169 2.94 2.67 8.62
N ILE A 170 3.63 2.36 7.52
CA ILE A 170 5.00 1.86 7.58
C ILE A 170 5.92 2.88 6.94
N THR A 171 6.90 3.35 7.70
CA THR A 171 7.92 4.32 7.28
C THR A 171 9.26 3.96 7.92
N ASN A 172 10.34 4.65 7.51
CA ASN A 172 11.61 4.56 8.24
C ASN A 172 11.59 5.36 9.57
N GLY A 173 10.56 6.21 9.79
CA GLY A 173 10.47 7.06 10.98
C GLY A 173 11.37 8.30 10.95
N GLU A 174 11.98 8.59 9.81
CA GLU A 174 12.92 9.70 9.60
C GLU A 174 12.49 10.54 8.38
N PRO A 175 11.50 11.45 8.53
CA PRO A 175 11.09 12.33 7.43
C PRO A 175 12.24 13.21 6.96
N GLN A 176 12.46 13.24 5.65
CA GLN A 176 13.51 14.04 5.01
C GLN A 176 12.92 15.20 4.23
N GLU A 177 13.64 16.32 4.11
CA GLU A 177 13.30 17.34 3.13
C GLU A 177 13.50 16.79 1.71
N PHE A 178 12.53 17.03 0.82
CA PHE A 178 12.59 16.49 -0.55
C PHE A 178 13.88 16.86 -1.29
N ARG A 179 14.43 18.03 -1.01
CA ARG A 179 15.72 18.48 -1.60
C ARG A 179 16.94 17.69 -1.11
N ALA A 180 16.82 16.91 -0.03
CA ALA A 180 17.90 16.10 0.54
C ALA A 180 17.89 14.65 0.01
N ILE A 181 16.84 14.27 -0.70
CA ILE A 181 16.68 12.96 -1.34
C ILE A 181 17.20 13.00 -2.78
#